data_c31d77037c62b5327a56b5b05a38f4d9
#
_entry.id   c31d77037c62b5327a56b5b05a38f4d9
#
_cell.length_a   1.000
_cell.length_b   1.000
_cell.length_c   1.000
_cell.angle_alpha   90.00
_cell.angle_beta   90.00
_cell.angle_gamma   90.00
#
_symmetry.space_group_name_H-M   'P 1'
#
loop_
_entity.id
_entity.type
_entity.pdbx_description
1 polymer ?
#
loop_
_entity_poly.entity_id
_entity_poly.type
_entity_poly.pdbx_seq_one_letter_code
_entity_poly.pdbx_strand_id
1 'polypeptide(L)'
;VLQLADKRAQELDHIVLDTPGQIEIFTWSASGSIITDALATSMPTVLVYVVDTPRTTAPATFMSNMLYACSILYKARLPFVLVFNKTDVQSHDFALEWMHDFEAFQRAIIAGNARDASVYATQGRKDMPTSFESRGEEPSYLNSLMNSMSLVLDEFYKNITAVGVSSATGDGMDAFLDAISRARTEYIDEVRPE
;
A
#
# COMPACT_ATOMS: atom_id res chain seq x y z
N VAL A 1 -14.65 13.00 18.18
CA VAL A 1 -14.50 12.86 16.73
C VAL A 1 -15.86 12.61 16.11
N LEU A 2 -16.60 11.52 16.45
CA LEU A 2 -17.90 11.13 15.85
C LEU A 2 -18.93 12.26 15.91
N GLN A 3 -19.19 12.83 17.08
CA GLN A 3 -20.14 13.94 17.24
C GLN A 3 -19.81 15.18 16.41
N LEU A 4 -18.51 15.43 16.18
CA LEU A 4 -18.07 16.53 15.34
C LEU A 4 -18.27 16.22 13.85
N ALA A 5 -18.01 14.98 13.44
CA ALA A 5 -18.24 14.51 12.10
C ALA A 5 -19.74 14.55 11.76
N ASP A 6 -20.60 14.00 12.61
CA ASP A 6 -22.06 14.02 12.43
C ASP A 6 -22.63 15.44 12.31
N LYS A 7 -22.13 16.36 13.15
CA LYS A 7 -22.57 17.75 13.14
C LYS A 7 -22.22 18.49 11.85
N ARG A 8 -21.10 18.13 11.20
CA ARG A 8 -20.61 18.79 9.99
C ARG A 8 -20.91 18.01 8.71
N ALA A 9 -21.36 16.77 8.80
CA ALA A 9 -21.61 15.91 7.64
C ALA A 9 -22.63 16.48 6.65
N GLN A 10 -23.54 17.37 7.10
CA GLN A 10 -24.53 17.99 6.25
C GLN A 10 -24.00 19.22 5.47
N GLU A 11 -22.85 19.75 5.86
CA GLU A 11 -22.28 20.97 5.30
C GLU A 11 -21.02 20.70 4.43
N LEU A 12 -20.49 19.46 4.48
CA LEU A 12 -19.23 19.11 3.85
C LEU A 12 -19.38 17.92 2.91
N ASP A 13 -18.75 18.01 1.76
CA ASP A 13 -18.70 16.90 0.79
C ASP A 13 -17.81 15.76 1.28
N HIS A 14 -16.71 16.08 1.97
CA HIS A 14 -15.74 15.12 2.46
C HIS A 14 -15.24 15.49 3.85
N ILE A 15 -15.06 14.50 4.70
CA ILE A 15 -14.40 14.62 6.01
C ILE A 15 -13.16 13.71 5.99
N VAL A 16 -11.99 14.29 6.14
CA VAL A 16 -10.73 13.55 6.19
C VAL A 16 -10.31 13.35 7.65
N LEU A 17 -10.06 12.09 8.01
CA LEU A 17 -9.53 11.72 9.31
C LEU A 17 -8.07 11.31 9.15
N ASP A 18 -7.17 12.11 9.69
CA ASP A 18 -5.76 11.78 9.76
C ASP A 18 -5.49 10.86 10.96
N THR A 19 -4.73 9.80 10.70
CA THR A 19 -4.38 8.80 11.73
C THR A 19 -3.00 9.08 12.31
N PRO A 20 -2.69 8.59 13.55
CA PRO A 20 -1.33 8.67 14.08
C PRO A 20 -0.29 8.15 13.11
N GLY A 21 0.89 8.80 13.05
CA GLY A 21 1.91 8.54 12.03
C GLY A 21 2.50 7.12 12.03
N GLN A 22 2.38 6.38 13.14
CA GLN A 22 2.66 4.94 13.17
C GLN A 22 1.37 4.18 12.86
N ILE A 23 1.30 3.62 11.68
CA ILE A 23 0.12 2.94 11.16
C ILE A 23 -0.32 1.76 12.06
N GLU A 24 0.63 1.08 12.71
CA GLU A 24 0.38 -0.03 13.62
C GLU A 24 -0.43 0.40 14.85
N ILE A 25 -0.22 1.62 15.34
CA ILE A 25 -0.93 2.14 16.51
C ILE A 25 -2.42 2.26 16.22
N PHE A 26 -2.78 2.61 15.00
CA PHE A 26 -4.18 2.75 14.60
C PHE A 26 -4.78 1.41 14.15
N THR A 27 -4.14 0.72 13.20
CA THR A 27 -4.69 -0.47 12.56
C THR A 27 -4.78 -1.69 13.47
N TRP A 28 -3.85 -1.82 14.43
CA TRP A 28 -3.79 -2.98 15.34
C TRP A 28 -4.33 -2.67 16.75
N SER A 29 -4.75 -1.44 17.02
CA SER A 29 -5.35 -1.09 18.30
C SER A 29 -6.86 -1.34 18.31
N ALA A 30 -7.38 -1.72 19.47
CA ALA A 30 -8.82 -1.86 19.67
C ALA A 30 -9.55 -0.51 19.48
N SER A 31 -8.91 0.60 19.87
CA SER A 31 -9.48 1.94 19.69
C SER A 31 -9.60 2.33 18.21
N GLY A 32 -8.62 1.97 17.37
CA GLY A 32 -8.66 2.22 15.94
C GLY A 32 -9.82 1.50 15.27
N SER A 33 -9.98 0.19 15.54
CA SER A 33 -11.10 -0.58 14.97
C SER A 33 -12.45 -0.06 15.44
N ILE A 34 -12.62 0.26 16.73
CA ILE A 34 -13.88 0.82 17.24
C ILE A 34 -14.24 2.15 16.55
N ILE A 35 -13.27 3.04 16.35
CA ILE A 35 -13.50 4.31 15.65
C ILE A 35 -13.89 4.07 14.20
N THR A 36 -13.18 3.18 13.51
CA THR A 36 -13.46 2.84 12.11
C THR A 36 -14.86 2.23 11.95
N ASP A 37 -15.20 1.26 12.78
CA ASP A 37 -16.52 0.60 12.75
C ASP A 37 -17.65 1.58 13.06
N ALA A 38 -17.44 2.46 14.03
CA ALA A 38 -18.45 3.47 14.39
C ALA A 38 -18.66 4.50 13.29
N LEU A 39 -17.60 4.93 12.58
CA LEU A 39 -17.70 5.80 11.42
C LEU A 39 -18.41 5.10 10.26
N ALA A 40 -17.98 3.87 9.95
CA ALA A 40 -18.58 3.07 8.92
C ALA A 40 -20.06 2.73 9.17
N THR A 41 -20.51 2.74 10.40
CA THR A 41 -21.93 2.55 10.73
C THR A 41 -22.75 3.82 10.52
N SER A 42 -22.16 4.99 10.75
CA SER A 42 -22.88 6.27 10.68
C SER A 42 -22.85 6.93 9.30
N MET A 43 -21.77 6.76 8.54
CA MET A 43 -21.57 7.44 7.24
C MET A 43 -20.74 6.60 6.27
N PRO A 44 -20.88 6.82 4.93
CA PRO A 44 -20.04 6.18 3.94
C PRO A 44 -18.56 6.46 4.23
N THR A 45 -17.80 5.39 4.44
CA THR A 45 -16.39 5.48 4.88
C THR A 45 -15.51 4.74 3.88
N VAL A 46 -14.43 5.40 3.47
CA VAL A 46 -13.42 4.87 2.54
C VAL A 46 -12.06 4.90 3.23
N LEU A 47 -11.29 3.84 3.10
CA LEU A 47 -9.91 3.76 3.55
C LEU A 47 -8.97 4.25 2.45
N VAL A 48 -8.10 5.18 2.80
CA VAL A 48 -7.05 5.68 1.92
C VAL A 48 -5.69 5.28 2.48
N TYR A 49 -4.98 4.44 1.74
CA TYR A 49 -3.63 4.01 2.09
C TYR A 49 -2.60 4.77 1.26
N VAL A 50 -1.82 5.62 1.92
CA VAL A 50 -0.86 6.49 1.24
C VAL A 50 0.54 5.91 1.29
N VAL A 51 1.14 5.73 0.11
CA VAL A 51 2.49 5.19 -0.08
C VAL A 51 3.45 6.31 -0.49
N ASP A 52 4.62 6.36 0.13
CA ASP A 52 5.74 7.22 -0.29
C ASP A 52 6.42 6.59 -1.51
N THR A 53 6.09 7.06 -2.71
CA THR A 53 6.54 6.47 -3.97
C THR A 53 8.06 6.40 -4.10
N PRO A 54 8.83 7.46 -3.83
CA PRO A 54 10.30 7.41 -3.87
C PRO A 54 10.92 6.33 -2.98
N ARG A 55 10.31 6.05 -1.83
CA ARG A 55 10.81 5.02 -0.89
C ARG A 55 10.40 3.60 -1.29
N THR A 56 9.50 3.46 -2.24
CA THR A 56 8.89 2.17 -2.62
C THR A 56 9.49 1.62 -3.92
N THR A 57 10.52 2.24 -4.46
CA THR A 57 11.18 1.82 -5.72
C THR A 57 11.91 0.49 -5.63
N ALA A 58 12.29 0.04 -4.43
CA ALA A 58 12.87 -1.28 -4.22
C ALA A 58 11.77 -2.36 -4.19
N PRO A 59 11.88 -3.45 -4.95
CA PRO A 59 10.85 -4.49 -5.03
C PRO A 59 10.47 -5.11 -3.68
N ALA A 60 11.43 -5.31 -2.79
CA ALA A 60 11.19 -5.82 -1.45
C ALA A 60 10.36 -4.85 -0.59
N THR A 61 10.64 -3.55 -0.69
CA THR A 61 9.88 -2.50 0.01
C THR A 61 8.48 -2.37 -0.57
N PHE A 62 8.34 -2.43 -1.90
CA PHE A 62 7.05 -2.44 -2.58
C PHE A 62 6.20 -3.62 -2.09
N MET A 63 6.74 -4.83 -2.12
CA MET A 63 6.06 -6.04 -1.63
C MET A 63 5.59 -5.89 -0.18
N SER A 64 6.47 -5.41 0.71
CA SER A 64 6.13 -5.20 2.12
C SER A 64 4.98 -4.22 2.30
N ASN A 65 4.99 -3.09 1.57
CA ASN A 65 3.91 -2.11 1.60
C ASN A 65 2.59 -2.70 1.08
N MET A 66 2.63 -3.49 0.02
CA MET A 66 1.43 -4.11 -0.56
C MET A 66 0.85 -5.19 0.34
N LEU A 67 1.68 -6.01 0.97
CA LEU A 67 1.23 -6.99 1.97
C LEU A 67 0.59 -6.30 3.18
N TYR A 68 1.15 -5.16 3.58
CA TYR A 68 0.59 -4.37 4.67
C TYR A 68 -0.78 -3.78 4.29
N ALA A 69 -0.89 -3.18 3.10
CA ALA A 69 -2.14 -2.67 2.55
C ALA A 69 -3.21 -3.76 2.46
N CYS A 70 -2.83 -4.94 1.94
CA CYS A 70 -3.67 -6.12 1.86
C CYS A 70 -4.20 -6.53 3.25
N SER A 71 -3.33 -6.57 4.27
CA SER A 71 -3.73 -6.93 5.64
C SER A 71 -4.74 -5.94 6.25
N ILE A 72 -4.61 -4.66 5.93
CA ILE A 72 -5.55 -3.61 6.37
C ILE A 72 -6.90 -3.76 5.68
N LEU A 73 -6.91 -3.96 4.36
CA LEU A 73 -8.14 -4.17 3.60
C LEU A 73 -8.94 -5.35 4.16
N TYR A 74 -8.30 -6.50 4.33
CA TYR A 74 -8.98 -7.70 4.86
C TYR A 74 -9.50 -7.52 6.28
N LYS A 75 -8.81 -6.72 7.10
CA LYS A 75 -9.23 -6.43 8.45
C LYS A 75 -10.40 -5.45 8.51
N ALA A 76 -10.32 -4.37 7.75
CA ALA A 76 -11.29 -3.29 7.80
C ALA A 76 -12.57 -3.59 7.02
N ARG A 77 -12.47 -4.35 5.90
CA ARG A 77 -13.60 -4.68 5.01
C ARG A 77 -14.37 -3.44 4.53
N LEU A 78 -13.65 -2.37 4.26
CA LEU A 78 -14.17 -1.13 3.72
C LEU A 78 -13.59 -0.90 2.33
N PRO A 79 -14.26 -0.14 1.47
CA PRO A 79 -13.69 0.30 0.20
C PRO A 79 -12.33 0.93 0.42
N PHE A 80 -11.39 0.63 -0.47
CA PHE A 80 -9.99 0.92 -0.26
C PHE A 80 -9.39 1.58 -1.50
N VAL A 81 -8.70 2.71 -1.29
CA VAL A 81 -7.99 3.43 -2.33
C VAL A 81 -6.51 3.46 -1.97
N LEU A 82 -5.67 2.95 -2.88
CA LEU A 82 -4.22 3.00 -2.77
C LEU A 82 -3.70 4.27 -3.45
N VAL A 83 -2.95 5.08 -2.72
CA VAL A 83 -2.45 6.36 -3.20
C VAL A 83 -0.93 6.37 -3.21
N PHE A 84 -0.34 6.49 -4.39
CA PHE A 84 1.10 6.71 -4.56
C PHE A 84 1.39 8.21 -4.52
N ASN A 85 1.87 8.70 -3.39
CA ASN A 85 2.17 10.13 -3.21
C ASN A 85 3.60 10.48 -3.62
N LYS A 86 3.84 11.77 -3.88
CA LYS A 86 5.12 12.34 -4.35
C LYS A 86 5.47 11.95 -5.78
N THR A 87 4.47 11.93 -6.67
CA THR A 87 4.68 11.65 -8.09
C THR A 87 5.50 12.73 -8.80
N ASP A 88 5.64 13.91 -8.21
CA ASP A 88 6.55 14.97 -8.63
C ASP A 88 8.04 14.59 -8.49
N VAL A 89 8.37 13.71 -7.55
CA VAL A 89 9.74 13.23 -7.30
C VAL A 89 10.01 11.93 -8.07
N GLN A 90 9.07 11.00 -8.04
CA GLN A 90 9.18 9.69 -8.66
C GLN A 90 7.84 9.27 -9.25
N SER A 91 7.80 9.00 -10.57
CA SER A 91 6.60 8.43 -11.20
C SER A 91 6.21 7.11 -10.54
N HIS A 92 4.91 6.86 -10.42
CA HIS A 92 4.33 5.64 -9.90
C HIS A 92 4.09 4.56 -10.97
N ASP A 93 4.46 4.80 -12.23
CA ASP A 93 4.23 3.87 -13.35
C ASP A 93 4.81 2.49 -13.10
N PHE A 94 6.01 2.42 -12.49
CA PHE A 94 6.63 1.14 -12.13
C PHE A 94 5.76 0.33 -11.16
N ALA A 95 5.09 1.03 -10.22
CA ALA A 95 4.24 0.37 -9.24
C ALA A 95 2.98 -0.20 -9.91
N LEU A 96 2.36 0.54 -10.83
CA LEU A 96 1.23 0.05 -11.62
C LEU A 96 1.65 -1.12 -12.53
N GLU A 97 2.83 -1.04 -13.17
CA GLU A 97 3.37 -2.15 -13.94
C GLU A 97 3.54 -3.42 -13.08
N TRP A 98 4.12 -3.28 -11.88
CA TRP A 98 4.31 -4.41 -10.98
C TRP A 98 3.02 -4.98 -10.38
N MET A 99 1.97 -4.18 -10.29
CA MET A 99 0.65 -4.64 -9.88
C MET A 99 -0.07 -5.44 -10.99
N HIS A 100 0.18 -5.09 -12.25
CA HIS A 100 -0.51 -5.69 -13.39
C HIS A 100 0.29 -6.79 -14.10
N ASP A 101 1.62 -6.72 -14.04
CA ASP A 101 2.53 -7.68 -14.67
C ASP A 101 3.45 -8.33 -13.62
N PHE A 102 3.08 -9.53 -13.23
CA PHE A 102 3.87 -10.34 -12.30
C PHE A 102 5.28 -10.64 -12.83
N GLU A 103 5.43 -10.86 -14.13
CA GLU A 103 6.74 -11.14 -14.72
C GLU A 103 7.66 -9.92 -14.66
N ALA A 104 7.12 -8.72 -14.84
CA ALA A 104 7.86 -7.47 -14.67
C ALA A 104 8.34 -7.31 -13.22
N PHE A 105 7.47 -7.60 -12.26
CA PHE A 105 7.85 -7.57 -10.85
C PHE A 105 8.93 -8.61 -10.52
N GLN A 106 8.81 -9.83 -11.03
CA GLN A 106 9.82 -10.88 -10.83
C GLN A 106 11.19 -10.50 -11.42
N ARG A 107 11.20 -9.92 -12.62
CA ARG A 107 12.43 -9.38 -13.22
C ARG A 107 13.07 -8.30 -12.35
N ALA A 108 12.26 -7.41 -11.76
CA ALA A 108 12.73 -6.37 -10.86
C ALA A 108 13.36 -6.95 -9.57
N ILE A 109 12.77 -7.99 -8.99
CA ILE A 109 13.34 -8.71 -7.84
C ILE A 109 14.72 -9.27 -8.17
N ILE A 110 14.85 -9.96 -9.27
CA ILE A 110 16.13 -10.58 -9.70
C ILE A 110 17.19 -9.48 -9.93
N ALA A 111 16.83 -8.40 -10.59
CA ALA A 111 17.71 -7.26 -10.83
C ALA A 111 18.10 -6.52 -9.54
N GLY A 112 17.18 -6.39 -8.58
CA GLY A 112 17.43 -5.81 -7.26
C GLY A 112 18.46 -6.61 -6.48
N ASN A 113 18.27 -7.92 -6.38
CA ASN A 113 19.20 -8.83 -5.69
C ASN A 113 20.61 -8.81 -6.31
N ALA A 114 20.73 -8.70 -7.64
CA ALA A 114 22.01 -8.60 -8.33
C ALA A 114 22.74 -7.28 -8.00
N ARG A 115 22.02 -6.16 -7.86
CA ARG A 115 22.59 -4.86 -7.45
C ARG A 115 23.11 -4.91 -6.02
N ASP A 116 22.33 -5.44 -5.10
CA ASP A 116 22.73 -5.57 -3.70
C ASP A 116 23.96 -6.45 -3.56
N ALA A 117 24.01 -7.59 -4.24
CA ALA A 117 25.18 -8.46 -4.25
C ALA A 117 26.44 -7.76 -4.79
N SER A 118 26.32 -6.91 -5.82
CA SER A 118 27.43 -6.15 -6.39
C SER A 118 27.95 -5.06 -5.43
N VAL A 119 27.06 -4.41 -4.67
CA VAL A 119 27.42 -3.40 -3.66
C VAL A 119 28.19 -4.03 -2.50
N TYR A 120 27.77 -5.20 -2.03
CA TYR A 120 28.50 -5.94 -0.99
C TYR A 120 29.87 -6.43 -1.46
N ALA A 121 29.99 -6.87 -2.72
CA ALA A 121 31.25 -7.29 -3.31
C ALA A 121 32.27 -6.13 -3.46
N THR A 122 31.80 -4.92 -3.76
CA THR A 122 32.66 -3.74 -3.94
C THR A 122 33.11 -3.08 -2.63
N GLN A 123 32.37 -3.25 -1.54
CA GLN A 123 32.72 -2.67 -0.24
C GLN A 123 33.81 -3.43 0.55
N GLY A 124 34.43 -4.46 -0.02
CA GLY A 124 35.69 -5.06 0.44
C GLY A 124 35.73 -5.40 1.93
N ARG A 125 34.65 -5.88 2.51
CA ARG A 125 34.64 -6.37 3.89
C ARG A 125 35.37 -7.71 3.99
N LYS A 126 36.66 -7.63 4.34
CA LYS A 126 37.51 -8.79 4.63
C LYS A 126 37.11 -9.61 5.88
N ASP A 127 36.06 -9.18 6.58
CA ASP A 127 35.65 -9.75 7.86
C ASP A 127 34.30 -10.49 7.78
N MET A 128 33.97 -11.06 6.63
CA MET A 128 32.79 -11.91 6.53
C MET A 128 33.11 -13.30 7.10
N PRO A 129 32.32 -13.85 8.05
CA PRO A 129 32.49 -15.22 8.49
C PRO A 129 32.36 -16.16 7.29
N THR A 130 33.32 -17.08 7.13
CA THR A 130 33.36 -18.11 6.06
C THR A 130 32.12 -19.04 6.02
N SER A 131 31.19 -18.89 6.96
CA SER A 131 29.92 -19.60 6.98
C SER A 131 28.87 -19.07 5.98
N PHE A 132 29.13 -17.92 5.31
CA PHE A 132 28.20 -17.34 4.32
C PHE A 132 28.43 -17.86 2.90
N GLU A 133 29.62 -18.43 2.60
CA GLU A 133 29.95 -18.98 1.28
C GLU A 133 29.26 -20.31 0.94
N SER A 134 28.66 -20.99 1.92
CA SER A 134 28.03 -22.31 1.73
C SER A 134 26.48 -22.27 1.56
N ARG A 135 25.83 -21.08 1.55
CA ARG A 135 24.41 -20.94 1.34
C ARG A 135 24.06 -20.41 -0.05
N GLY A 136 24.40 -21.20 -1.08
CA GLY A 136 23.88 -20.99 -2.45
C GLY A 136 22.36 -21.16 -2.60
N GLU A 137 21.63 -21.34 -1.50
CA GLU A 137 20.18 -21.57 -1.49
C GLU A 137 19.35 -20.37 -1.00
N GLU A 138 19.93 -19.35 -0.36
CA GLU A 138 19.17 -18.21 0.17
C GLU A 138 18.47 -17.35 -0.89
N PRO A 139 19.07 -17.03 -2.04
CA PRO A 139 18.37 -16.31 -3.10
C PRO A 139 17.18 -17.09 -3.65
N SER A 140 17.28 -18.42 -3.71
CA SER A 140 16.22 -19.30 -4.19
C SER A 140 15.04 -19.35 -3.22
N TYR A 141 15.27 -19.38 -1.91
CA TYR A 141 14.23 -19.40 -0.89
C TYR A 141 13.45 -18.08 -0.84
N LEU A 142 14.18 -16.94 -0.82
CA LEU A 142 13.55 -15.62 -0.85
C LEU A 142 12.73 -15.40 -2.13
N ASN A 143 13.26 -15.82 -3.27
CA ASN A 143 12.54 -15.75 -4.53
C ASN A 143 11.28 -16.64 -4.52
N SER A 144 11.38 -17.86 -3.98
CA SER A 144 10.23 -18.76 -3.84
C SER A 144 9.17 -18.17 -2.90
N LEU A 145 9.58 -17.57 -1.78
CA LEU A 145 8.69 -16.90 -0.85
C LEU A 145 8.02 -15.68 -1.50
N MET A 146 8.78 -14.84 -2.19
CA MET A 146 8.24 -13.68 -2.91
C MET A 146 7.27 -14.10 -4.02
N ASN A 147 7.57 -15.17 -4.75
CA ASN A 147 6.66 -15.72 -5.75
C ASN A 147 5.34 -16.21 -5.13
N SER A 148 5.41 -16.87 -3.99
CA SER A 148 4.21 -17.32 -3.28
C SER A 148 3.37 -16.17 -2.75
N MET A 149 4.02 -15.13 -2.21
CA MET A 149 3.34 -13.94 -1.72
C MET A 149 2.72 -13.10 -2.83
N SER A 150 3.36 -13.04 -4.01
CA SER A 150 2.85 -12.28 -5.15
C SER A 150 1.57 -12.89 -5.73
N LEU A 151 1.39 -14.21 -5.66
CA LEU A 151 0.13 -14.86 -6.05
C LEU A 151 -1.04 -14.43 -5.15
N VAL A 152 -0.78 -14.21 -3.86
CA VAL A 152 -1.79 -13.68 -2.93
C VAL A 152 -2.12 -12.22 -3.27
N LEU A 153 -1.12 -11.44 -3.67
CA LEU A 153 -1.29 -10.05 -4.05
C LEU A 153 -1.99 -9.86 -5.40
N ASP A 154 -1.88 -10.82 -6.33
CA ASP A 154 -2.56 -10.75 -7.62
C ASP A 154 -4.09 -10.61 -7.46
N GLU A 155 -4.69 -11.38 -6.56
CA GLU A 155 -6.12 -11.26 -6.25
C GLU A 155 -6.46 -9.93 -5.56
N PHE A 156 -5.58 -9.47 -4.68
CA PHE A 156 -5.71 -8.17 -4.03
C PHE A 156 -5.68 -7.02 -5.06
N TYR A 157 -4.76 -7.06 -6.04
CA TYR A 157 -4.64 -6.00 -7.04
C TYR A 157 -5.84 -5.88 -7.98
N LYS A 158 -6.57 -6.97 -8.25
CA LYS A 158 -7.76 -6.95 -9.11
C LYS A 158 -8.89 -6.10 -8.55
N ASN A 159 -8.95 -5.99 -7.22
CA ASN A 159 -10.04 -5.35 -6.50
C ASN A 159 -9.65 -3.99 -5.90
N ILE A 160 -8.49 -3.44 -6.26
CA ILE A 160 -8.00 -2.21 -5.66
C ILE A 160 -7.89 -1.08 -6.69
N THR A 161 -8.37 0.09 -6.31
CA THR A 161 -8.15 1.30 -7.09
C THR A 161 -6.84 1.95 -6.65
N ALA A 162 -5.88 2.09 -7.58
CA ALA A 162 -4.61 2.75 -7.33
C ALA A 162 -4.53 4.07 -8.11
N VAL A 163 -4.08 5.13 -7.45
CA VAL A 163 -3.92 6.46 -8.05
C VAL A 163 -2.59 7.08 -7.63
N GLY A 164 -1.99 7.85 -8.54
CA GLY A 164 -0.81 8.65 -8.25
C GLY A 164 -1.17 10.10 -7.98
N VAL A 165 -0.58 10.68 -6.93
CA VAL A 165 -0.80 12.08 -6.58
C VAL A 165 0.51 12.77 -6.21
N SER A 166 0.55 14.07 -6.35
CA SER A 166 1.54 14.92 -5.70
C SER A 166 0.85 15.90 -4.77
N SER A 167 0.99 15.68 -3.47
CA SER A 167 0.45 16.63 -2.48
C SER A 167 1.15 17.99 -2.52
N ALA A 168 2.33 18.08 -3.15
CA ALA A 168 3.08 19.34 -3.27
C ALA A 168 2.59 20.19 -4.44
N THR A 169 2.28 19.57 -5.59
CA THR A 169 1.87 20.28 -6.82
C THR A 169 0.36 20.27 -7.03
N GLY A 170 -0.36 19.33 -6.43
CA GLY A 170 -1.77 19.10 -6.66
C GLY A 170 -2.06 18.17 -7.84
N ASP A 171 -1.03 17.68 -8.54
CA ASP A 171 -1.22 16.78 -9.67
C ASP A 171 -1.88 15.47 -9.20
N GLY A 172 -2.80 14.95 -10.00
CA GLY A 172 -3.53 13.70 -9.74
C GLY A 172 -4.67 13.81 -8.72
N MET A 173 -4.95 15.00 -8.16
CA MET A 173 -6.01 15.17 -7.16
C MET A 173 -7.41 14.93 -7.74
N ASP A 174 -7.65 15.27 -9.00
CA ASP A 174 -8.93 15.01 -9.67
C ASP A 174 -9.17 13.49 -9.77
N ALA A 175 -8.16 12.73 -10.21
CA ALA A 175 -8.23 11.27 -10.28
C ALA A 175 -8.42 10.63 -8.89
N PHE A 176 -7.83 11.21 -7.85
CA PHE A 176 -8.02 10.79 -6.47
C PHE A 176 -9.47 11.02 -6.01
N LEU A 177 -10.05 12.20 -6.25
CA LEU A 177 -11.44 12.50 -5.89
C LEU A 177 -12.43 11.61 -6.65
N ASP A 178 -12.15 11.33 -7.91
CA ASP A 178 -12.93 10.37 -8.70
C ASP A 178 -12.85 8.94 -8.13
N ALA A 179 -11.67 8.53 -7.66
CA ALA A 179 -11.49 7.24 -7.00
C ALA A 179 -12.28 7.16 -5.68
N ILE A 180 -12.25 8.22 -4.87
CA ILE A 180 -13.06 8.32 -3.64
C ILE A 180 -14.57 8.25 -3.94
N SER A 181 -15.01 8.92 -4.99
CA SER A 181 -16.43 8.90 -5.41
C SER A 181 -16.89 7.50 -5.82
N ARG A 182 -16.04 6.76 -6.55
CA ARG A 182 -16.31 5.36 -6.90
C ARG A 182 -16.33 4.46 -5.67
N ALA A 183 -15.36 4.60 -4.78
CA ALA A 183 -15.29 3.84 -3.54
C ALA A 183 -16.48 4.13 -2.60
N ARG A 184 -17.01 5.36 -2.61
CA ARG A 184 -18.26 5.69 -1.93
C ARG A 184 -19.45 4.91 -2.49
N THR A 185 -19.56 4.79 -3.81
CA THR A 185 -20.62 4.01 -4.46
C THR A 185 -20.50 2.53 -4.08
N GLU A 186 -19.31 1.96 -4.15
CA GLU A 186 -19.01 0.61 -3.70
C GLU A 186 -19.43 0.38 -2.23
N TYR A 187 -19.18 1.37 -1.35
CA TYR A 187 -19.60 1.30 0.04
C TYR A 187 -21.12 1.17 0.17
N ILE A 188 -21.88 1.96 -0.58
CA ILE A 188 -23.35 1.97 -0.52
C ILE A 188 -23.91 0.65 -1.07
N ASP A 189 -23.32 0.14 -2.14
CA ASP A 189 -23.84 -1.04 -2.84
C ASP A 189 -23.47 -2.36 -2.14
N GLU A 190 -22.26 -2.45 -1.58
CA GLU A 190 -21.71 -3.72 -1.08
C GLU A 190 -21.61 -3.81 0.44
N VAL A 191 -21.23 -2.71 1.10
CA VAL A 191 -20.98 -2.71 2.56
C VAL A 191 -22.25 -2.39 3.34
N ARG A 192 -23.08 -1.51 2.82
CA ARG A 192 -24.35 -1.11 3.44
C ARG A 192 -25.48 -1.11 2.42
N PRO A 193 -25.88 -2.28 1.90
CA PRO A 193 -27.13 -2.37 1.13
C PRO A 193 -28.32 -1.96 2.04
N GLU A 194 -29.14 -1.02 1.57
CA GLU A 194 -30.38 -0.60 2.23
C GLU A 194 -31.38 -1.76 2.36
#